data_8405443bc6b2955ddff6932bd15db38e
#
_entry.id   8405443bc6b2955ddff6932bd15db38e
#
_cell.length_a   1.000
_cell.length_b   1.000
_cell.length_c   1.000
_cell.angle_alpha   90.00
_cell.angle_beta   90.00
_cell.angle_gamma   90.00
#
_symmetry.space_group_name_H-M   'P 1'
#
loop_
_entity.id
_entity.type
_entity.pdbx_description
1 polymer ?
#
loop_
_entity_poly.entity_id
_entity_poly.type
_entity_poly.pdbx_seq_one_letter_code
_entity_poly.pdbx_strand_id
1 'polypeptide(L)'
;MLIYRGDAPQDLSADESLSSLGGSLAFPLKYGYACVGVVEALGAEVESSWLGRRVFAFNPHETHFVASVGDLQVLSDDVENEDAVFLPNMETAVNFMLDGQPLVGEEVVVVGQGVVGLLTTALLSRFPLSRLTTVDGIAARRMWSEEFGASESLDVDQALQLRGGQADLSFELSGSPAALDSAIALTRFSGRVVIGSWYGIKRASLDLGGRFHRSRVKLISSQVSTLTPELMARWTKSRRLDVAWHWLKSIRPSRLISHRIPFQHSAEAYALLDRAPSEALQIVIEYADE
;
A
#
# COMPACT_ATOMS: atom_id res chain seq x y z
N MET A 1 -7.93 6.54 -5.53
CA MET A 1 -9.13 7.43 -5.51
C MET A 1 -8.79 8.90 -5.69
N LEU A 2 -7.64 9.40 -5.19
CA LEU A 2 -7.26 10.81 -5.41
C LEU A 2 -7.24 11.20 -6.90
N ILE A 3 -6.62 10.39 -7.75
CA ILE A 3 -6.60 10.62 -9.21
C ILE A 3 -8.02 10.63 -9.79
N TYR A 4 -8.85 9.64 -9.45
CA TYR A 4 -10.23 9.55 -9.92
C TYR A 4 -11.06 10.79 -9.57
N ARG A 5 -10.84 11.38 -8.39
CA ARG A 5 -11.52 12.60 -7.92
C ARG A 5 -10.92 13.91 -8.45
N GLY A 6 -9.76 13.86 -9.10
CA GLY A 6 -9.00 15.05 -9.47
C GLY A 6 -8.25 15.71 -8.30
N ASP A 7 -8.11 15.01 -7.18
CA ASP A 7 -7.41 15.48 -5.97
C ASP A 7 -5.89 15.22 -6.02
N ALA A 8 -5.36 14.69 -7.11
CA ALA A 8 -3.93 14.51 -7.33
C ALA A 8 -3.30 15.80 -7.87
N PRO A 9 -2.06 16.16 -7.47
CA PRO A 9 -1.31 17.23 -8.10
C PRO A 9 -1.11 16.93 -9.59
N GLN A 10 -1.44 17.88 -10.47
CA GLN A 10 -1.40 17.66 -11.92
C GLN A 10 0.00 17.82 -12.53
N ASP A 11 0.92 18.42 -11.79
CA ASP A 11 2.31 18.67 -12.15
C ASP A 11 3.27 17.52 -11.80
N LEU A 12 2.74 16.44 -11.24
CA LEU A 12 3.51 15.25 -10.87
C LEU A 12 3.16 14.07 -11.77
N SER A 13 4.14 13.19 -12.03
CA SER A 13 3.94 11.85 -12.59
C SER A 13 3.61 10.85 -11.48
N ALA A 14 2.97 9.73 -11.84
CA ALA A 14 2.68 8.67 -10.86
C ALA A 14 3.97 7.98 -10.38
N ASP A 15 4.79 7.52 -11.30
CA ASP A 15 6.13 6.96 -11.03
C ASP A 15 6.99 7.03 -12.30
N GLU A 16 8.01 7.88 -12.31
CA GLU A 16 8.93 8.04 -13.44
C GLU A 16 9.83 6.83 -13.68
N SER A 17 9.95 5.95 -12.70
CA SER A 17 10.77 4.74 -12.80
C SER A 17 10.05 3.57 -13.48
N LEU A 18 8.74 3.71 -13.73
CA LEU A 18 7.90 2.72 -14.41
C LEU A 18 7.40 3.30 -15.73
N SER A 19 7.86 2.73 -16.85
CA SER A 19 7.54 3.23 -18.20
C SER A 19 6.04 3.31 -18.48
N SER A 20 5.27 2.38 -17.93
CA SER A 20 3.81 2.30 -18.05
C SER A 20 3.05 3.33 -17.22
N LEU A 21 3.68 3.94 -16.20
CA LEU A 21 3.10 4.91 -15.29
C LEU A 21 3.69 6.32 -15.44
N GLY A 22 4.54 6.51 -16.43
CA GLY A 22 5.06 7.83 -16.80
C GLY A 22 3.98 8.72 -17.39
N GLY A 23 4.12 10.04 -17.24
CA GLY A 23 3.22 11.02 -17.81
C GLY A 23 2.39 11.78 -16.77
N SER A 24 1.53 12.67 -17.29
CA SER A 24 0.68 13.53 -16.46
C SER A 24 -0.45 12.76 -15.80
N LEU A 25 -0.83 13.16 -14.58
CA LEU A 25 -2.02 12.67 -13.89
C LEU A 25 -3.32 13.39 -14.33
N ALA A 26 -3.25 14.25 -15.36
CA ALA A 26 -4.41 14.93 -15.91
C ALA A 26 -5.23 13.99 -16.82
N PHE A 27 -6.55 14.18 -16.81
CA PHE A 27 -7.44 13.44 -17.70
C PHE A 27 -7.38 13.96 -19.15
N PRO A 28 -7.55 13.08 -20.17
CA PRO A 28 -7.77 11.62 -20.06
C PRO A 28 -6.45 10.87 -19.76
N LEU A 29 -6.52 9.87 -18.87
CA LEU A 29 -5.38 9.00 -18.61
C LEU A 29 -5.81 7.54 -18.47
N LYS A 30 -4.95 6.60 -18.86
CA LYS A 30 -5.09 5.20 -18.51
C LYS A 30 -4.72 5.03 -17.04
N TYR A 31 -5.55 4.33 -16.28
CA TYR A 31 -5.35 4.16 -14.84
C TYR A 31 -5.26 2.69 -14.44
N GLY A 32 -4.64 2.44 -13.31
CA GLY A 32 -4.30 1.12 -12.81
C GLY A 32 -2.78 0.90 -12.83
N TYR A 33 -2.28 -0.02 -12.02
CA TYR A 33 -0.86 -0.33 -11.94
C TYR A 33 -0.60 -1.76 -11.40
N ALA A 34 -1.61 -2.61 -11.40
CA ALA A 34 -1.49 -4.00 -10.98
C ALA A 34 -2.26 -4.88 -11.96
N CYS A 35 -1.54 -5.57 -12.82
CA CYS A 35 -2.10 -6.46 -13.83
C CYS A 35 -1.44 -7.83 -13.72
N VAL A 36 -2.25 -8.89 -13.72
CA VAL A 36 -1.80 -10.27 -13.86
C VAL A 36 -2.44 -10.82 -15.12
N GLY A 37 -1.64 -11.44 -15.96
CA GLY A 37 -2.08 -12.00 -17.24
C GLY A 37 -1.19 -13.11 -17.75
N VAL A 38 -1.45 -13.53 -18.95
CA VAL A 38 -0.71 -14.58 -19.67
C VAL A 38 -0.08 -13.99 -20.91
N VAL A 39 1.14 -14.39 -21.22
CA VAL A 39 1.84 -13.98 -22.45
C VAL A 39 1.24 -14.75 -23.63
N GLU A 40 0.55 -14.06 -24.54
CA GLU A 40 -0.16 -14.67 -25.67
C GLU A 40 0.60 -14.63 -26.98
N ALA A 41 1.49 -13.64 -27.14
CA ALA A 41 2.27 -13.47 -28.36
C ALA A 41 3.67 -12.93 -28.03
N LEU A 42 4.62 -13.22 -28.92
CA LEU A 42 6.04 -12.85 -28.73
C LEU A 42 6.52 -11.98 -29.89
N GLY A 43 7.35 -11.00 -29.59
CA GLY A 43 8.15 -10.31 -30.58
C GLY A 43 9.22 -11.25 -31.19
N ALA A 44 9.75 -10.90 -32.36
CA ALA A 44 10.65 -11.75 -33.12
C ALA A 44 11.96 -12.14 -32.37
N GLU A 45 12.41 -11.32 -31.45
CA GLU A 45 13.65 -11.52 -30.70
C GLU A 45 13.43 -12.07 -29.29
N VAL A 46 12.17 -12.38 -28.91
CA VAL A 46 11.83 -12.89 -27.58
C VAL A 46 11.88 -14.41 -27.58
N GLU A 47 12.52 -14.98 -26.55
CA GLU A 47 12.62 -16.43 -26.40
C GLU A 47 11.23 -17.09 -26.30
N SER A 48 11.05 -18.21 -27.01
CA SER A 48 9.78 -18.95 -27.04
C SER A 48 9.30 -19.44 -25.67
N SER A 49 10.20 -19.55 -24.71
CA SER A 49 9.91 -19.95 -23.33
C SER A 49 9.00 -18.96 -22.57
N TRP A 50 8.78 -17.75 -23.10
CA TRP A 50 7.87 -16.75 -22.51
C TRP A 50 6.40 -17.01 -22.86
N LEU A 51 6.12 -17.67 -23.99
CA LEU A 51 4.73 -17.95 -24.39
C LEU A 51 4.00 -18.79 -23.36
N GLY A 52 2.80 -18.36 -22.99
CA GLY A 52 1.96 -19.03 -22.00
C GLY A 52 2.37 -18.81 -20.54
N ARG A 53 3.42 -18.03 -20.27
CA ARG A 53 3.79 -17.71 -18.86
C ARG A 53 2.79 -16.78 -18.22
N ARG A 54 2.47 -17.05 -16.97
CA ARG A 54 1.76 -16.12 -16.10
C ARG A 54 2.72 -15.03 -15.62
N VAL A 55 2.32 -13.78 -15.77
CA VAL A 55 3.15 -12.62 -15.44
C VAL A 55 2.36 -11.57 -14.65
N PHE A 56 3.07 -10.84 -13.79
CA PHE A 56 2.62 -9.58 -13.23
C PHE A 56 3.27 -8.43 -14.01
N ALA A 57 2.51 -7.36 -14.24
CA ALA A 57 3.02 -6.11 -14.79
C ALA A 57 2.46 -4.90 -14.02
N PHE A 58 3.29 -3.87 -13.84
CA PHE A 58 2.82 -2.54 -13.47
C PHE A 58 2.19 -1.88 -14.69
N ASN A 59 0.96 -2.24 -15.01
CA ASN A 59 0.26 -1.77 -16.21
C ASN A 59 -1.13 -1.24 -15.88
N PRO A 60 -1.61 -0.20 -16.57
CA PRO A 60 -3.00 0.25 -16.50
C PRO A 60 -4.01 -0.85 -16.87
N HIS A 61 -5.29 -0.60 -16.57
CA HIS A 61 -6.37 -1.52 -16.91
C HIS A 61 -6.56 -1.59 -18.43
N GLU A 62 -6.14 -2.70 -19.02
CA GLU A 62 -6.25 -3.01 -20.44
C GLU A 62 -6.48 -4.51 -20.63
N THR A 63 -7.19 -4.91 -21.67
CA THR A 63 -7.38 -6.31 -22.05
C THR A 63 -6.10 -6.92 -22.57
N HIS A 64 -5.38 -6.18 -23.42
CA HIS A 64 -4.11 -6.57 -24.03
C HIS A 64 -3.16 -5.38 -24.08
N PHE A 65 -1.89 -5.63 -23.88
CA PHE A 65 -0.84 -4.62 -23.99
C PHE A 65 0.49 -5.27 -24.45
N VAL A 66 1.39 -4.46 -24.94
CA VAL A 66 2.75 -4.86 -25.28
C VAL A 66 3.70 -4.35 -24.20
N ALA A 67 4.56 -5.23 -23.72
CA ALA A 67 5.56 -4.90 -22.70
C ALA A 67 6.93 -5.47 -23.07
N SER A 68 7.98 -4.82 -22.60
CA SER A 68 9.32 -5.39 -22.63
C SER A 68 9.44 -6.51 -21.60
N VAL A 69 10.20 -7.55 -21.92
CA VAL A 69 10.45 -8.67 -21.00
C VAL A 69 10.97 -8.20 -19.63
N GLY A 70 11.79 -7.15 -19.62
CA GLY A 70 12.34 -6.56 -18.39
C GLY A 70 11.32 -5.89 -17.46
N ASP A 71 10.12 -5.55 -17.98
CA ASP A 71 9.03 -4.93 -17.22
C ASP A 71 8.08 -5.97 -16.63
N LEU A 72 8.27 -7.26 -16.94
CA LEU A 72 7.42 -8.35 -16.52
C LEU A 72 8.03 -9.13 -15.34
N GLN A 73 7.18 -9.51 -14.39
CA GLN A 73 7.54 -10.39 -13.28
C GLN A 73 6.87 -11.75 -13.51
N VAL A 74 7.66 -12.80 -13.77
CA VAL A 74 7.09 -14.15 -13.95
C VAL A 74 6.54 -14.66 -12.61
N LEU A 75 5.29 -15.10 -12.61
CA LEU A 75 4.69 -15.73 -11.44
C LEU A 75 5.23 -17.15 -11.29
N SER A 76 5.63 -17.50 -10.07
CA SER A 76 5.90 -18.90 -9.72
C SER A 76 4.59 -19.67 -9.53
N ASP A 77 4.65 -20.99 -9.71
CA ASP A 77 3.45 -21.85 -9.65
C ASP A 77 2.73 -21.85 -8.30
N ASP A 78 3.44 -21.50 -7.23
CA ASP A 78 2.93 -21.39 -5.86
C ASP A 78 2.30 -20.04 -5.51
N VAL A 79 2.17 -19.13 -6.48
CA VAL A 79 1.48 -17.84 -6.31
C VAL A 79 0.20 -17.83 -7.14
N GLU A 80 -0.92 -17.61 -6.47
CA GLU A 80 -2.21 -17.42 -7.14
C GLU A 80 -2.30 -16.04 -7.80
N ASN A 81 -3.02 -15.94 -8.92
CA ASN A 81 -3.20 -14.67 -9.63
C ASN A 81 -3.79 -13.59 -8.71
N GLU A 82 -4.77 -13.96 -7.89
CA GLU A 82 -5.43 -13.06 -6.96
C GLU A 82 -4.51 -12.56 -5.82
N ASP A 83 -3.51 -13.34 -5.42
CA ASP A 83 -2.50 -12.86 -4.47
C ASP A 83 -1.51 -11.94 -5.18
N ALA A 84 -1.16 -12.23 -6.42
CA ALA A 84 -0.17 -11.46 -7.19
C ALA A 84 -0.61 -10.02 -7.45
N VAL A 85 -1.91 -9.73 -7.61
CA VAL A 85 -2.40 -8.35 -7.81
C VAL A 85 -2.12 -7.42 -6.62
N PHE A 86 -1.80 -7.96 -5.45
CA PHE A 86 -1.41 -7.18 -4.27
C PHE A 86 0.09 -6.82 -4.24
N LEU A 87 0.87 -7.19 -5.25
CA LEU A 87 2.33 -6.91 -5.26
C LEU A 87 2.66 -5.44 -4.99
N PRO A 88 2.02 -4.44 -5.63
CA PRO A 88 2.33 -3.04 -5.34
C PRO A 88 2.02 -2.63 -3.90
N ASN A 89 0.94 -3.18 -3.34
CA ASN A 89 0.53 -2.89 -1.98
C ASN A 89 1.47 -3.55 -0.96
N MET A 90 1.92 -4.78 -1.24
CA MET A 90 2.90 -5.48 -0.41
C MET A 90 4.28 -4.82 -0.52
N GLU A 91 4.70 -4.39 -1.70
CA GLU A 91 5.94 -3.63 -1.89
C GLU A 91 5.93 -2.34 -1.06
N THR A 92 4.80 -1.64 -1.06
CA THR A 92 4.60 -0.44 -0.23
C THR A 92 4.70 -0.77 1.26
N ALA A 93 4.08 -1.86 1.73
CA ALA A 93 4.18 -2.29 3.11
C ALA A 93 5.62 -2.68 3.51
N VAL A 94 6.37 -3.35 2.63
CA VAL A 94 7.81 -3.63 2.83
C VAL A 94 8.62 -2.33 2.89
N ASN A 95 8.32 -1.35 2.02
CA ASN A 95 8.98 -0.04 2.06
C ASN A 95 8.77 0.65 3.41
N PHE A 96 7.58 0.57 4.00
CA PHE A 96 7.33 1.11 5.34
C PHE A 96 8.18 0.45 6.42
N MET A 97 8.46 -0.85 6.31
CA MET A 97 9.40 -1.52 7.23
C MET A 97 10.82 -0.98 7.07
N LEU A 98 11.24 -0.69 5.84
CA LEU A 98 12.56 -0.13 5.56
C LEU A 98 12.72 1.31 6.09
N ASP A 99 11.69 2.14 5.92
CA ASP A 99 11.71 3.53 6.37
C ASP A 99 11.46 3.65 7.88
N GLY A 100 10.54 2.85 8.42
CA GLY A 100 10.17 2.87 9.83
C GLY A 100 11.18 2.18 10.76
N GLN A 101 11.90 1.18 10.25
CA GLN A 101 12.91 0.41 10.99
C GLN A 101 12.42 -0.02 12.38
N PRO A 102 11.36 -0.85 12.49
CA PRO A 102 10.84 -1.29 13.78
C PRO A 102 11.91 -2.08 14.55
N LEU A 103 12.02 -1.83 15.86
CA LEU A 103 13.00 -2.46 16.74
C LEU A 103 12.35 -3.49 17.66
N VAL A 104 13.17 -4.39 18.17
CA VAL A 104 12.77 -5.39 19.17
C VAL A 104 12.18 -4.71 20.40
N GLY A 105 10.99 -5.11 20.83
CA GLY A 105 10.33 -4.63 22.04
C GLY A 105 9.62 -3.29 21.88
N GLU A 106 9.57 -2.68 20.70
CA GLU A 106 8.81 -1.45 20.47
C GLU A 106 7.30 -1.68 20.56
N GLU A 107 6.59 -0.65 20.99
CA GLU A 107 5.15 -0.51 20.81
C GLU A 107 4.89 0.26 19.51
N VAL A 108 4.12 -0.36 18.62
CA VAL A 108 3.84 0.19 17.28
C VAL A 108 2.35 0.43 17.11
N VAL A 109 2.01 1.58 16.50
CA VAL A 109 0.64 1.92 16.12
C VAL A 109 0.53 2.06 14.61
N VAL A 110 -0.51 1.46 14.00
CA VAL A 110 -0.85 1.63 12.58
C VAL A 110 -2.21 2.29 12.46
N VAL A 111 -2.25 3.53 12.00
CA VAL A 111 -3.47 4.31 11.79
C VAL A 111 -3.94 4.16 10.34
N GLY A 112 -5.13 3.59 10.15
CA GLY A 112 -5.70 3.23 8.86
C GLY A 112 -5.47 1.76 8.51
N GLN A 113 -6.56 1.01 8.38
CA GLN A 113 -6.58 -0.43 8.05
C GLN A 113 -7.28 -0.69 6.70
N GLY A 114 -6.93 0.13 5.69
CA GLY A 114 -7.14 -0.23 4.29
C GLY A 114 -6.19 -1.36 3.87
N VAL A 115 -6.19 -1.76 2.61
CA VAL A 115 -5.36 -2.88 2.11
C VAL A 115 -3.90 -2.72 2.52
N VAL A 116 -3.30 -1.55 2.30
CA VAL A 116 -1.89 -1.30 2.64
C VAL A 116 -1.66 -1.34 4.17
N GLY A 117 -2.60 -0.79 4.96
CA GLY A 117 -2.53 -0.84 6.42
C GLY A 117 -2.59 -2.27 6.96
N LEU A 118 -3.49 -3.10 6.42
CA LEU A 118 -3.61 -4.51 6.78
C LEU A 118 -2.35 -5.31 6.41
N LEU A 119 -1.77 -5.09 5.22
CA LEU A 119 -0.52 -5.75 4.84
C LEU A 119 0.66 -5.28 5.71
N THR A 120 0.68 -4.00 6.08
CA THR A 120 1.66 -3.46 7.04
C THR A 120 1.52 -4.12 8.42
N THR A 121 0.29 -4.25 8.90
CA THR A 121 -0.04 -4.97 10.15
C THR A 121 0.42 -6.43 10.10
N ALA A 122 0.13 -7.13 9.00
CA ALA A 122 0.56 -8.52 8.79
C ALA A 122 2.08 -8.68 8.78
N LEU A 123 2.84 -7.72 8.25
CA LEU A 123 4.31 -7.72 8.33
C LEU A 123 4.79 -7.44 9.76
N LEU A 124 4.24 -6.40 10.40
CA LEU A 124 4.63 -6.00 11.76
C LEU A 124 4.36 -7.09 12.79
N SER A 125 3.30 -7.89 12.62
CA SER A 125 2.99 -9.01 13.51
C SER A 125 4.09 -10.09 13.55
N ARG A 126 5.03 -10.06 12.60
CA ARG A 126 6.18 -10.97 12.55
C ARG A 126 7.47 -10.38 13.14
N PHE A 127 7.41 -9.11 13.55
CA PHE A 127 8.50 -8.51 14.32
C PHE A 127 8.31 -8.81 15.81
N PRO A 128 9.39 -8.92 16.58
CA PRO A 128 9.32 -9.13 18.03
C PRO A 128 8.96 -7.82 18.74
N LEU A 129 7.78 -7.30 18.46
CA LEU A 129 7.24 -6.10 19.08
C LEU A 129 6.70 -6.39 20.48
N SER A 130 6.71 -5.38 21.35
CA SER A 130 6.02 -5.46 22.64
C SER A 130 4.51 -5.41 22.46
N ARG A 131 4.02 -4.55 21.56
CA ARG A 131 2.61 -4.41 21.22
C ARG A 131 2.44 -3.89 19.80
N LEU A 132 1.43 -4.38 19.11
CA LEU A 132 0.98 -3.87 17.82
C LEU A 132 -0.48 -3.45 17.94
N THR A 133 -0.73 -2.14 17.98
CA THR A 133 -2.08 -1.55 18.03
C THR A 133 -2.46 -1.00 16.67
N THR A 134 -3.69 -1.21 16.26
CA THR A 134 -4.22 -0.66 15.02
C THR A 134 -5.38 0.28 15.27
N VAL A 135 -5.61 1.24 14.38
CA VAL A 135 -6.71 2.21 14.49
C VAL A 135 -7.43 2.33 13.15
N ASP A 136 -8.74 2.08 13.14
CA ASP A 136 -9.60 2.35 11.97
C ASP A 136 -11.04 2.64 12.39
N GLY A 137 -11.72 3.55 11.69
CA GLY A 137 -13.13 3.87 11.94
C GLY A 137 -14.10 2.75 11.53
N ILE A 138 -13.71 1.85 10.62
CA ILE A 138 -14.56 0.81 10.05
C ILE A 138 -14.37 -0.50 10.83
N ALA A 139 -15.42 -0.97 11.52
CA ALA A 139 -15.37 -2.16 12.37
C ALA A 139 -14.88 -3.42 11.62
N ALA A 140 -15.34 -3.65 10.39
CA ALA A 140 -14.91 -4.79 9.58
C ALA A 140 -13.39 -4.78 9.32
N ARG A 141 -12.78 -3.61 9.15
CA ARG A 141 -11.32 -3.49 8.96
C ARG A 141 -10.55 -3.74 10.25
N ARG A 142 -11.13 -3.36 11.39
CA ARG A 142 -10.55 -3.69 12.70
C ARG A 142 -10.49 -5.20 12.95
N MET A 143 -11.57 -5.92 12.60
CA MET A 143 -11.60 -7.40 12.67
C MET A 143 -10.49 -8.03 11.81
N TRP A 144 -10.32 -7.55 10.57
CA TRP A 144 -9.23 -7.99 9.70
C TRP A 144 -7.85 -7.73 10.30
N SER A 145 -7.64 -6.58 10.96
CA SER A 145 -6.34 -6.29 11.56
C SER A 145 -5.99 -7.20 12.72
N GLU A 146 -6.97 -7.60 13.53
CA GLU A 146 -6.80 -8.61 14.59
C GLU A 146 -6.46 -9.98 13.99
N GLU A 147 -7.13 -10.38 12.91
CA GLU A 147 -6.83 -11.63 12.19
C GLU A 147 -5.42 -11.61 11.58
N PHE A 148 -4.94 -10.45 11.16
CA PHE A 148 -3.55 -10.27 10.68
C PHE A 148 -2.52 -10.10 11.80
N GLY A 149 -2.92 -10.22 13.06
CA GLY A 149 -2.02 -10.31 14.21
C GLY A 149 -1.80 -9.00 14.96
N ALA A 150 -2.69 -8.02 14.82
CA ALA A 150 -2.72 -6.90 15.74
C ALA A 150 -3.00 -7.41 17.17
N SER A 151 -2.29 -6.88 18.16
CA SER A 151 -2.56 -7.19 19.57
C SER A 151 -3.88 -6.56 20.05
N GLU A 152 -4.26 -5.45 19.42
CA GLU A 152 -5.44 -4.66 19.75
C GLU A 152 -5.84 -3.81 18.54
N SER A 153 -7.14 -3.66 18.31
CA SER A 153 -7.66 -2.78 17.25
C SER A 153 -8.72 -1.83 17.81
N LEU A 154 -8.47 -0.55 17.67
CA LEU A 154 -9.24 0.54 18.28
C LEU A 154 -10.04 1.30 17.21
N ASP A 155 -11.18 1.84 17.62
CA ASP A 155 -11.80 2.91 16.84
C ASP A 155 -11.10 4.26 17.11
N VAL A 156 -11.51 5.29 16.36
CA VAL A 156 -10.87 6.61 16.45
C VAL A 156 -11.05 7.25 17.83
N ASP A 157 -12.23 7.08 18.45
CA ASP A 157 -12.53 7.69 19.76
C ASP A 157 -11.74 7.00 20.87
N GLN A 158 -11.64 5.67 20.82
CA GLN A 158 -10.80 4.90 21.75
C GLN A 158 -9.32 5.31 21.63
N ALA A 159 -8.81 5.43 20.39
CA ALA A 159 -7.44 5.87 20.16
C ALA A 159 -7.17 7.28 20.68
N LEU A 160 -8.14 8.19 20.56
CA LEU A 160 -8.03 9.55 21.11
C LEU A 160 -7.94 9.59 22.66
N GLN A 161 -8.50 8.59 23.33
CA GLN A 161 -8.39 8.47 24.80
C GLN A 161 -6.98 8.01 25.23
N LEU A 162 -6.26 7.33 24.36
CA LEU A 162 -4.87 6.88 24.60
C LEU A 162 -3.82 7.97 24.36
N ARG A 163 -4.22 9.22 24.10
CA ARG A 163 -3.31 10.36 23.96
C ARG A 163 -2.37 10.46 25.16
N GLY A 164 -1.09 10.49 24.91
CA GLY A 164 -0.08 10.52 25.96
C GLY A 164 1.25 9.89 25.56
N GLY A 165 1.34 9.42 24.30
CA GLY A 165 2.57 8.87 23.73
C GLY A 165 2.85 7.47 24.20
N GLN A 166 2.19 6.52 23.60
CA GLN A 166 2.40 5.11 23.88
C GLN A 166 3.29 4.43 22.85
N ALA A 167 3.23 4.87 21.58
CA ALA A 167 3.97 4.24 20.50
C ALA A 167 5.38 4.78 20.31
N ASP A 168 6.35 3.90 20.17
CA ASP A 168 7.72 4.23 19.72
C ASP A 168 7.73 4.57 18.22
N LEU A 169 6.89 3.88 17.47
CA LEU A 169 6.71 4.03 16.03
C LEU A 169 5.23 4.04 15.69
N SER A 170 4.81 5.07 14.95
CA SER A 170 3.46 5.15 14.38
C SER A 170 3.53 5.16 12.86
N PHE A 171 2.62 4.45 12.21
CA PHE A 171 2.40 4.52 10.76
C PHE A 171 1.08 5.24 10.49
N GLU A 172 1.11 6.29 9.69
CA GLU A 172 -0.09 6.98 9.22
C GLU A 172 -0.41 6.55 7.79
N LEU A 173 -1.44 5.71 7.63
CA LEU A 173 -1.83 5.04 6.39
C LEU A 173 -3.32 5.23 6.06
N SER A 174 -3.98 6.19 6.70
CA SER A 174 -5.44 6.37 6.57
C SER A 174 -5.87 7.16 5.34
N GLY A 175 -4.96 7.93 4.73
CA GLY A 175 -5.29 8.90 3.68
C GLY A 175 -6.05 10.15 4.19
N SER A 176 -6.20 10.31 5.51
CA SER A 176 -6.84 11.45 6.15
C SER A 176 -5.81 12.36 6.79
N PRO A 177 -5.67 13.64 6.36
CA PRO A 177 -4.74 14.57 6.98
C PRO A 177 -4.95 14.77 8.49
N ALA A 178 -6.20 14.67 8.96
CA ALA A 178 -6.51 14.78 10.39
C ALA A 178 -5.94 13.63 11.23
N ALA A 179 -5.78 12.45 10.64
CA ALA A 179 -5.21 11.29 11.31
C ALA A 179 -3.70 11.44 11.60
N LEU A 180 -3.01 12.29 10.85
CA LEU A 180 -1.59 12.58 11.11
C LEU A 180 -1.40 13.28 12.48
N ASP A 181 -2.27 14.22 12.84
CA ASP A 181 -2.21 14.85 14.15
C ASP A 181 -2.47 13.84 15.28
N SER A 182 -3.40 12.91 15.05
CA SER A 182 -3.65 11.80 15.98
C SER A 182 -2.44 10.86 16.11
N ALA A 183 -1.78 10.51 14.99
CA ALA A 183 -0.57 9.69 15.00
C ALA A 183 0.58 10.36 15.79
N ILE A 184 0.74 11.68 15.63
CA ILE A 184 1.69 12.47 16.45
C ILE A 184 1.33 12.40 17.94
N ALA A 185 0.05 12.56 18.28
CA ALA A 185 -0.42 12.52 19.65
C ALA A 185 -0.24 11.14 20.32
N LEU A 186 -0.30 10.06 19.57
CA LEU A 186 -0.06 8.68 20.04
C LEU A 186 1.43 8.35 20.19
N THR A 187 2.32 9.10 19.54
CA THR A 187 3.75 8.82 19.55
C THR A 187 4.44 9.38 20.78
N ARG A 188 5.27 8.57 21.45
CA ARG A 188 5.99 8.95 22.68
C ARG A 188 7.20 9.86 22.43
N PHE A 189 7.87 10.23 23.51
CA PHE A 189 9.08 11.05 23.45
C PHE A 189 10.15 10.40 22.54
N SER A 190 10.72 11.20 21.65
CA SER A 190 11.72 10.79 20.64
C SER A 190 11.25 9.68 19.67
N GLY A 191 9.96 9.34 19.68
CA GLY A 191 9.38 8.39 18.74
C GLY A 191 9.31 8.96 17.32
N ARG A 192 8.85 8.13 16.40
CA ARG A 192 8.79 8.46 14.96
C ARG A 192 7.43 8.14 14.35
N VAL A 193 6.98 8.98 13.43
CA VAL A 193 5.78 8.78 12.64
C VAL A 193 6.18 8.61 11.18
N VAL A 194 5.90 7.46 10.60
CA VAL A 194 6.05 7.20 9.16
C VAL A 194 4.75 7.59 8.46
N ILE A 195 4.83 8.57 7.57
CA ILE A 195 3.72 9.05 6.76
C ILE A 195 3.75 8.29 5.44
N GLY A 196 2.89 7.29 5.31
CA GLY A 196 2.71 6.49 4.09
C GLY A 196 1.49 6.93 3.27
N SER A 197 0.65 7.79 3.82
CA SER A 197 -0.49 8.35 3.12
C SER A 197 -0.06 9.38 2.08
N TRP A 198 -0.53 9.19 0.83
CA TRP A 198 -0.49 10.26 -0.16
C TRP A 198 -1.76 11.12 -0.05
N TYR A 199 -1.60 12.34 0.42
CA TYR A 199 -2.74 13.23 0.66
C TYR A 199 -3.20 13.97 -0.62
N GLY A 200 -2.41 13.95 -1.70
CA GLY A 200 -2.71 14.73 -2.91
C GLY A 200 -2.70 16.23 -2.59
N ILE A 201 -3.74 16.94 -3.00
CA ILE A 201 -3.89 18.39 -2.75
C ILE A 201 -4.47 18.71 -1.36
N LYS A 202 -4.84 17.70 -0.56
CA LYS A 202 -5.38 17.91 0.79
C LYS A 202 -4.31 18.51 1.70
N ARG A 203 -4.74 19.40 2.59
CA ARG A 203 -3.87 20.03 3.59
C ARG A 203 -4.12 19.46 4.97
N ALA A 204 -3.06 19.34 5.77
CA ALA A 204 -3.13 18.98 7.18
C ALA A 204 -3.02 20.23 8.06
N SER A 205 -3.83 20.30 9.11
CA SER A 205 -3.62 21.21 10.23
C SER A 205 -3.02 20.42 11.38
N LEU A 206 -1.80 20.78 11.83
CA LEU A 206 -1.04 20.02 12.81
C LEU A 206 -0.70 20.89 14.02
N ASP A 207 -0.83 20.32 15.24
CA ASP A 207 -0.30 20.93 16.46
C ASP A 207 1.22 20.68 16.59
N LEU A 208 2.00 21.53 15.91
CA LEU A 208 3.47 21.44 15.97
C LEU A 208 4.06 22.12 17.20
N GLY A 209 3.31 22.98 17.90
CA GLY A 209 3.76 23.66 19.12
C GLY A 209 3.64 22.80 20.38
N GLY A 210 2.70 21.87 20.38
CA GLY A 210 2.42 20.98 21.49
C GLY A 210 3.35 19.76 21.55
N ARG A 211 2.75 18.58 21.47
CA ARG A 211 3.45 17.30 21.65
C ARG A 211 4.57 17.08 20.64
N PHE A 212 4.36 17.41 19.39
CA PHE A 212 5.39 17.25 18.36
C PHE A 212 6.71 17.89 18.80
N HIS A 213 6.68 19.18 19.15
CA HIS A 213 7.88 19.93 19.58
C HIS A 213 8.42 19.42 20.93
N ARG A 214 7.54 19.31 21.94
CA ARG A 214 7.94 18.99 23.30
C ARG A 214 8.45 17.56 23.45
N SER A 215 7.96 16.62 22.65
CA SER A 215 8.38 15.22 22.69
C SER A 215 9.39 14.86 21.60
N ARG A 216 9.92 15.83 20.82
CA ARG A 216 10.95 15.59 19.79
C ARG A 216 10.53 14.49 18.80
N VAL A 217 9.23 14.42 18.45
CA VAL A 217 8.70 13.45 17.50
C VAL A 217 9.32 13.69 16.11
N LYS A 218 9.70 12.62 15.42
CA LYS A 218 10.21 12.68 14.04
C LYS A 218 9.08 12.34 13.08
N LEU A 219 8.93 13.13 12.01
CA LEU A 219 8.07 12.81 10.88
C LEU A 219 8.94 12.30 9.72
N ILE A 220 8.62 11.13 9.19
CA ILE A 220 9.35 10.47 8.11
C ILE A 220 8.37 10.32 6.95
N SER A 221 8.67 10.92 5.80
CA SER A 221 7.94 10.68 4.56
C SER A 221 8.39 9.33 3.99
N SER A 222 7.44 8.47 3.66
CA SER A 222 7.71 7.19 3.00
C SER A 222 7.12 7.18 1.61
N GLN A 223 7.96 6.91 0.61
CA GLN A 223 7.59 6.94 -0.80
C GLN A 223 8.20 5.73 -1.52
N VAL A 224 7.33 4.89 -2.10
CA VAL A 224 7.71 3.58 -2.66
C VAL A 224 8.53 3.65 -3.95
N SER A 225 8.46 4.76 -4.72
CA SER A 225 9.25 4.90 -5.96
C SER A 225 10.75 4.98 -5.73
N THR A 226 11.18 5.29 -4.49
CA THR A 226 12.59 5.39 -4.11
C THR A 226 12.89 4.54 -2.88
N LEU A 227 14.16 4.37 -2.58
CA LEU A 227 14.63 3.80 -1.31
C LEU A 227 15.22 4.92 -0.45
N THR A 228 15.10 4.77 0.87
CA THR A 228 15.79 5.69 1.79
C THR A 228 17.29 5.67 1.56
N PRO A 229 17.96 6.84 1.48
CA PRO A 229 19.39 6.93 1.18
C PRO A 229 20.27 6.06 2.09
N GLU A 230 19.90 5.91 3.37
CA GLU A 230 20.63 5.13 4.36
C GLU A 230 20.67 3.62 4.03
N LEU A 231 19.77 3.15 3.19
CA LEU A 231 19.70 1.75 2.79
C LEU A 231 20.19 1.48 1.37
N MET A 232 20.39 2.49 0.53
CA MET A 232 20.75 2.32 -0.90
C MET A 232 22.03 1.54 -1.13
N ALA A 233 22.97 1.53 -0.16
CA ALA A 233 24.20 0.75 -0.27
C ALA A 233 24.00 -0.77 -0.25
N ARG A 234 22.87 -1.26 0.28
CA ARG A 234 22.59 -2.69 0.49
C ARG A 234 21.22 -3.15 0.02
N TRP A 235 20.35 -2.22 -0.37
CA TRP A 235 18.99 -2.49 -0.89
C TRP A 235 18.86 -1.94 -2.30
N THR A 236 18.12 -2.69 -3.13
CA THR A 236 17.68 -2.29 -4.45
C THR A 236 16.16 -2.43 -4.55
N LYS A 237 15.52 -1.80 -5.53
CA LYS A 237 14.10 -2.01 -5.81
C LYS A 237 13.81 -3.50 -6.10
N SER A 238 14.67 -4.18 -6.86
CA SER A 238 14.52 -5.62 -7.13
C SER A 238 14.51 -6.42 -5.82
N ARG A 239 15.48 -6.21 -4.93
CA ARG A 239 15.52 -6.89 -3.63
C ARG A 239 14.26 -6.62 -2.80
N ARG A 240 13.71 -5.41 -2.83
CA ARG A 240 12.46 -5.09 -2.14
C ARG A 240 11.27 -5.85 -2.74
N LEU A 241 11.20 -5.94 -4.08
CA LEU A 241 10.19 -6.73 -4.78
C LEU A 241 10.30 -8.23 -4.44
N ASP A 242 11.52 -8.79 -4.39
CA ASP A 242 11.73 -10.18 -3.99
C ASP A 242 11.19 -10.44 -2.58
N VAL A 243 11.41 -9.51 -1.65
CA VAL A 243 10.84 -9.58 -0.30
C VAL A 243 9.31 -9.47 -0.32
N ALA A 244 8.75 -8.61 -1.17
CA ALA A 244 7.29 -8.50 -1.32
C ALA A 244 6.69 -9.81 -1.86
N TRP A 245 7.28 -10.43 -2.87
CA TRP A 245 6.87 -11.75 -3.38
C TRP A 245 6.92 -12.82 -2.29
N HIS A 246 7.99 -12.87 -1.50
CA HIS A 246 8.11 -13.81 -0.40
C HIS A 246 6.94 -13.68 0.60
N TRP A 247 6.58 -12.47 0.97
CA TRP A 247 5.52 -12.22 1.94
C TRP A 247 4.11 -12.45 1.36
N LEU A 248 3.89 -12.19 0.07
CA LEU A 248 2.62 -12.52 -0.59
C LEU A 248 2.28 -14.01 -0.46
N LYS A 249 3.26 -14.90 -0.68
CA LYS A 249 3.09 -16.34 -0.53
C LYS A 249 2.66 -16.74 0.88
N SER A 250 3.18 -16.07 1.90
CA SER A 250 2.91 -16.38 3.31
C SER A 250 1.61 -15.76 3.80
N ILE A 251 1.30 -14.53 3.39
CA ILE A 251 0.17 -13.75 3.90
C ILE A 251 -1.11 -14.10 3.16
N ARG A 252 -1.03 -14.40 1.86
CA ARG A 252 -2.17 -14.72 0.97
C ARG A 252 -3.29 -13.69 1.07
N PRO A 253 -3.05 -12.47 0.57
CA PRO A 253 -3.96 -11.35 0.73
C PRO A 253 -5.23 -11.44 -0.13
N SER A 254 -5.38 -12.40 -1.03
CA SER A 254 -6.56 -12.62 -1.87
C SER A 254 -7.86 -12.68 -1.06
N ARG A 255 -7.80 -13.12 0.20
CA ARG A 255 -8.95 -13.08 1.14
C ARG A 255 -9.48 -11.68 1.46
N LEU A 256 -8.72 -10.62 1.13
CA LEU A 256 -9.14 -9.22 1.25
C LEU A 256 -9.95 -8.74 0.03
N ILE A 257 -10.09 -9.57 -1.02
CA ILE A 257 -10.89 -9.23 -2.19
C ILE A 257 -12.36 -9.26 -1.80
N SER A 258 -12.95 -8.07 -1.72
CA SER A 258 -14.35 -7.89 -1.37
C SER A 258 -15.27 -7.95 -2.59
N HIS A 259 -14.76 -7.55 -3.77
CA HIS A 259 -15.54 -7.49 -5.01
C HIS A 259 -14.70 -7.94 -6.20
N ARG A 260 -15.35 -8.67 -7.12
CA ARG A 260 -14.85 -9.00 -8.45
C ARG A 260 -15.81 -8.38 -9.46
N ILE A 261 -15.30 -7.51 -10.32
CA ILE A 261 -16.11 -6.73 -11.25
C ILE A 261 -15.59 -6.96 -12.67
N PRO A 262 -16.41 -7.40 -13.60
CA PRO A 262 -16.01 -7.54 -15.00
C PRO A 262 -15.48 -6.22 -15.57
N PHE A 263 -14.49 -6.27 -16.45
CA PHE A 263 -13.85 -5.09 -17.04
C PHE A 263 -14.85 -4.14 -17.70
N GLN A 264 -15.89 -4.66 -18.36
CA GLN A 264 -16.96 -3.88 -18.98
C GLN A 264 -17.73 -3.01 -17.97
N HIS A 265 -17.70 -3.39 -16.69
CA HIS A 265 -18.34 -2.68 -15.57
C HIS A 265 -17.35 -1.95 -14.68
N SER A 266 -16.09 -1.76 -15.11
CA SER A 266 -15.02 -1.15 -14.30
C SER A 266 -15.38 0.22 -13.71
N ALA A 267 -16.24 0.99 -14.38
CA ALA A 267 -16.73 2.27 -13.85
C ALA A 267 -17.51 2.11 -12.52
N GLU A 268 -18.19 0.97 -12.32
CA GLU A 268 -18.91 0.66 -11.08
C GLU A 268 -17.94 0.44 -9.92
N ALA A 269 -16.76 -0.15 -10.18
CA ALA A 269 -15.70 -0.33 -9.19
C ALA A 269 -15.23 1.00 -8.60
N TYR A 270 -14.99 1.98 -9.47
CA TYR A 270 -14.57 3.31 -9.05
C TYR A 270 -15.69 4.06 -8.32
N ALA A 271 -16.94 3.94 -8.80
CA ALA A 271 -18.10 4.54 -8.16
C ALA A 271 -18.35 3.96 -6.75
N LEU A 272 -18.16 2.65 -6.56
CA LEU A 272 -18.28 1.98 -5.26
C LEU A 272 -17.21 2.51 -4.28
N LEU A 273 -15.95 2.54 -4.69
CA LEU A 273 -14.85 3.05 -3.87
C LEU A 273 -15.01 4.54 -3.51
N ASP A 274 -15.69 5.31 -4.36
CA ASP A 274 -15.94 6.73 -4.14
C ASP A 274 -17.09 6.99 -3.18
N ARG A 275 -18.22 6.30 -3.37
CA ARG A 275 -19.48 6.56 -2.67
C ARG A 275 -19.67 5.74 -1.40
N ALA A 276 -19.13 4.53 -1.36
CA ALA A 276 -19.30 3.58 -0.27
C ALA A 276 -17.98 2.88 0.11
N PRO A 277 -16.91 3.64 0.47
CA PRO A 277 -15.59 3.07 0.75
C PRO A 277 -15.55 2.12 1.97
N SER A 278 -16.59 2.12 2.80
CA SER A 278 -16.75 1.17 3.90
C SER A 278 -17.21 -0.22 3.47
N GLU A 279 -17.82 -0.33 2.28
CA GLU A 279 -18.36 -1.59 1.75
C GLU A 279 -17.30 -2.36 0.94
N ALA A 280 -16.21 -1.69 0.55
CA ALA A 280 -15.15 -2.29 -0.24
C ALA A 280 -13.79 -2.22 0.47
N LEU A 281 -13.02 -3.31 0.37
CA LEU A 281 -11.64 -3.36 0.83
C LEU A 281 -10.69 -3.44 -0.37
N GLN A 282 -10.71 -4.56 -1.11
CA GLN A 282 -10.02 -4.69 -2.40
C GLN A 282 -11.04 -5.06 -3.48
N ILE A 283 -11.01 -4.34 -4.58
CA ILE A 283 -11.75 -4.67 -5.80
C ILE A 283 -10.76 -5.19 -6.83
N VAL A 284 -11.11 -6.30 -7.47
CA VAL A 284 -10.40 -6.86 -8.62
C VAL A 284 -11.26 -6.68 -9.87
N ILE A 285 -10.67 -6.22 -10.96
CA ILE A 285 -11.29 -6.15 -12.26
C ILE A 285 -10.91 -7.43 -13.01
N GLU A 286 -11.92 -8.19 -13.45
CA GLU A 286 -11.78 -9.45 -14.15
C GLU A 286 -11.95 -9.25 -15.66
N TYR A 287 -11.08 -9.88 -16.41
CA TYR A 287 -11.12 -9.90 -17.86
C TYR A 287 -11.63 -11.27 -18.30
N ALA A 288 -12.65 -11.30 -19.18
CA ALA A 288 -13.14 -12.55 -19.75
C ALA A 288 -12.09 -13.15 -20.67
N ASP A 289 -11.95 -14.46 -20.65
CA ASP A 289 -11.26 -15.20 -21.71
C ASP A 289 -12.11 -15.06 -22.97
N GLU A 290 -11.54 -14.49 -24.05
CA GLU A 290 -12.19 -14.40 -25.37
C GLU A 290 -12.06 -15.72 -26.13
#